data_a66e8622e7d23a1d1607394d47d11b88
#
_entry.id   a66e8622e7d23a1d1607394d47d11b88
#
_cell.length_a   1.000
_cell.length_b   1.000
_cell.length_c   1.000
_cell.angle_alpha   90.00
_cell.angle_beta   90.00
_cell.angle_gamma   90.00
#
_symmetry.space_group_name_H-M   'P 1'
#
loop_
_entity.id
_entity.type
_entity.pdbx_description
1 polymer ?
#
loop_
_entity_poly.entity_id
_entity_poly.type
_entity_poly.pdbx_seq_one_letter_code
_entity_poly.pdbx_strand_id
1 'polypeptide(L)'
;MERRLDHYLERLVSPDSMTFYKALCDFADERIEPNYLEWERNHKLLPQDIIDEMGQMGLFGVTVSEEYGGQGGNQLDLIMMGLALGYHSQSLAITPGAAMSLGAKPLQLFGTDAQKEAHLPDLAAGKRMFVFGLSEPGRGSDATNPQVTAKKDGNDWVIKGEKCWSTNA
;
A
#
# COMPACT_ATOMS: atom_id res chain seq x y z
N MET A 1 14.57 15.38 -15.19
CA MET A 1 15.31 14.48 -16.13
C MET A 1 14.31 13.52 -16.73
N GLU A 2 14.23 13.42 -18.06
CA GLU A 2 13.32 12.47 -18.71
C GLU A 2 13.72 11.05 -18.34
N ARG A 3 12.82 10.30 -17.72
CA ARG A 3 13.09 8.91 -17.34
C ARG A 3 13.00 8.05 -18.58
N ARG A 4 13.89 7.09 -18.74
CA ARG A 4 13.93 6.21 -19.93
C ARG A 4 12.61 5.51 -20.25
N LEU A 5 11.73 5.36 -19.26
CA LEU A 5 10.43 4.69 -19.41
C LEU A 5 9.32 5.64 -19.88
N ASP A 6 9.44 6.95 -19.69
CA ASP A 6 8.34 7.91 -19.96
C ASP A 6 7.81 7.78 -21.39
N HIS A 7 8.69 7.69 -22.38
CA HIS A 7 8.30 7.55 -23.78
C HIS A 7 7.50 6.26 -24.08
N TYR A 8 7.77 5.18 -23.34
CA TYR A 8 7.00 3.93 -23.49
C TYR A 8 5.67 4.01 -22.76
N LEU A 9 5.67 4.60 -21.56
CA LEU A 9 4.49 4.74 -20.73
C LEU A 9 3.43 5.63 -21.39
N GLU A 10 3.82 6.75 -22.01
CA GLU A 10 2.91 7.65 -22.74
C GLU A 10 2.10 6.95 -23.85
N ARG A 11 2.57 5.80 -24.34
CA ARG A 11 1.86 5.00 -25.35
C ARG A 11 0.94 3.93 -24.76
N LEU A 12 1.09 3.64 -23.48
CA LEU A 12 0.42 2.51 -22.82
C LEU A 12 -0.67 2.94 -21.83
N VAL A 13 -0.57 4.18 -21.34
CA VAL A 13 -1.46 4.65 -20.28
C VAL A 13 -2.26 5.88 -20.75
N SER A 14 -3.33 6.21 -20.03
CA SER A 14 -4.11 7.42 -20.28
C SER A 14 -3.30 8.68 -19.95
N PRO A 15 -3.67 9.86 -20.53
CA PRO A 15 -3.05 11.13 -20.14
C PRO A 15 -3.18 11.43 -18.65
N ASP A 16 -4.28 11.05 -18.02
CA ASP A 16 -4.49 11.25 -16.58
C ASP A 16 -3.56 10.36 -15.75
N SER A 17 -3.42 9.07 -16.09
CA SER A 17 -2.45 8.18 -15.47
C SER A 17 -1.01 8.67 -15.64
N MET A 18 -0.69 9.26 -16.81
CA MET A 18 0.63 9.84 -17.05
C MET A 18 0.86 11.10 -16.22
N THR A 19 -0.15 11.94 -16.06
CA THR A 19 -0.09 13.13 -15.19
C THR A 19 0.12 12.72 -13.73
N PHE A 20 -0.62 11.73 -13.26
CA PHE A 20 -0.45 11.13 -11.94
C PHE A 20 0.98 10.61 -11.73
N TYR A 21 1.49 9.81 -12.68
CA TYR A 21 2.85 9.29 -12.63
C TYR A 21 3.90 10.41 -12.53
N LYS A 22 3.80 11.44 -13.34
CA LYS A 22 4.74 12.57 -13.32
C LYS A 22 4.71 13.30 -11.98
N ALA A 23 3.53 13.54 -11.42
CA ALA A 23 3.40 14.16 -10.09
C ALA A 23 4.06 13.31 -8.99
N LEU A 24 3.93 11.98 -9.07
CA LEU A 24 4.61 11.07 -8.13
C LEU A 24 6.13 11.07 -8.32
N CYS A 25 6.59 11.20 -9.55
CA CYS A 25 8.01 11.34 -9.83
C CYS A 25 8.59 12.63 -9.24
N ASP A 26 7.89 13.74 -9.39
CA ASP A 26 8.31 15.03 -8.83
C ASP A 26 8.33 14.97 -7.29
N PHE A 27 7.30 14.43 -6.67
CA PHE A 27 7.28 14.18 -5.23
C PHE A 27 8.47 13.33 -4.77
N ALA A 28 8.78 12.24 -5.47
CA ALA A 28 9.87 11.36 -5.11
C ALA A 28 11.24 12.03 -5.30
N ASP A 29 11.43 12.80 -6.38
CA ASP A 29 12.67 13.55 -6.63
C ASP A 29 12.89 14.64 -5.56
N GLU A 30 11.84 15.34 -5.13
CA GLU A 30 11.95 16.45 -4.18
C GLU A 30 12.03 16.00 -2.72
N ARG A 31 11.21 15.01 -2.33
CA ARG A 31 11.03 14.65 -0.92
C ARG A 31 11.81 13.39 -0.52
N ILE A 32 12.04 12.48 -1.45
CA ILE A 32 12.59 11.15 -1.15
C ILE A 32 14.06 11.06 -1.51
N GLU A 33 14.43 11.42 -2.76
CA GLU A 33 15.79 11.31 -3.27
C GLU A 33 16.86 11.91 -2.33
N PRO A 34 16.68 13.09 -1.72
CA PRO A 34 17.68 13.66 -0.84
C PRO A 34 17.93 12.88 0.46
N ASN A 35 16.98 12.04 0.90
CA ASN A 35 16.93 11.52 2.25
C ASN A 35 16.93 9.99 2.33
N TYR A 36 16.48 9.26 1.28
CA TYR A 36 16.22 7.83 1.37
C TYR A 36 17.43 7.00 1.76
N LEU A 37 18.64 7.35 1.30
CA LEU A 37 19.86 6.65 1.65
C LEU A 37 20.22 6.78 3.15
N GLU A 38 19.90 7.91 3.76
CA GLU A 38 20.07 8.08 5.20
C GLU A 38 19.12 7.20 5.99
N TRP A 39 17.84 7.16 5.56
CA TRP A 39 16.83 6.31 6.21
C TRP A 39 17.22 4.83 6.12
N GLU A 40 17.58 4.34 4.95
CA GLU A 40 17.99 2.94 4.73
C GLU A 40 19.24 2.58 5.54
N ARG A 41 20.29 3.40 5.49
CA ARG A 41 21.56 3.13 6.21
C ARG A 41 21.41 3.12 7.72
N ASN A 42 20.51 3.93 8.25
CA ASN A 42 20.25 4.03 9.68
C ASN A 42 19.08 3.17 10.15
N HIS A 43 18.53 2.29 9.30
CA HIS A 43 17.37 1.46 9.59
C HIS A 43 16.19 2.25 10.18
N LYS A 44 15.99 3.48 9.69
CA LYS A 44 14.90 4.34 10.13
C LYS A 44 13.60 3.92 9.44
N LEU A 45 12.51 4.00 10.16
CA LEU A 45 11.18 3.94 9.56
C LEU A 45 10.96 5.15 8.64
N LEU A 46 10.04 5.03 7.70
CA LEU A 46 9.62 6.20 6.92
C LEU A 46 9.11 7.29 7.87
N PRO A 47 9.55 8.54 7.68
CA PRO A 47 9.09 9.66 8.47
C PRO A 47 7.57 9.84 8.35
N GLN A 48 6.93 10.21 9.46
CA GLN A 48 5.47 10.36 9.50
C GLN A 48 4.96 11.45 8.56
N ASP A 49 5.70 12.54 8.39
CA ASP A 49 5.37 13.62 7.45
C ASP A 49 5.31 13.13 6.00
N ILE A 50 6.20 12.22 5.62
CA ILE A 50 6.17 11.58 4.29
C ILE A 50 4.92 10.69 4.13
N ILE A 51 4.57 9.92 5.16
CA ILE A 51 3.35 9.10 5.16
C ILE A 51 2.11 9.99 5.06
N ASP A 52 2.10 11.09 5.80
CA ASP A 52 0.99 12.06 5.79
C ASP A 52 0.84 12.74 4.42
N GLU A 53 1.95 13.15 3.78
CA GLU A 53 1.94 13.68 2.41
C GLU A 53 1.43 12.65 1.41
N MET A 54 1.87 11.41 1.49
CA MET A 54 1.36 10.30 0.67
C MET A 54 -0.14 10.10 0.86
N GLY A 55 -0.63 10.22 2.10
CA GLY A 55 -2.06 10.18 2.42
C GLY A 55 -2.83 11.33 1.76
N GLN A 56 -2.32 12.56 1.85
CA GLN A 56 -2.91 13.75 1.22
C GLN A 56 -2.94 13.66 -0.30
N MET A 57 -1.94 13.03 -0.91
CA MET A 57 -1.91 12.72 -2.34
C MET A 57 -2.84 11.55 -2.73
N GLY A 58 -3.47 10.89 -1.76
CA GLY A 58 -4.38 9.76 -1.97
C GLY A 58 -3.70 8.44 -2.34
N LEU A 59 -2.39 8.29 -2.05
CA LEU A 59 -1.63 7.11 -2.49
C LEU A 59 -2.06 5.81 -1.81
N PHE A 60 -2.72 5.89 -0.67
CA PHE A 60 -3.32 4.73 0.00
C PHE A 60 -4.70 4.35 -0.55
N GLY A 61 -5.28 5.19 -1.41
CA GLY A 61 -6.61 5.02 -1.99
C GLY A 61 -6.64 4.82 -3.51
N VAL A 62 -5.50 4.67 -4.20
CA VAL A 62 -5.44 4.63 -5.68
C VAL A 62 -6.42 3.61 -6.26
N THR A 63 -6.50 2.39 -5.71
CA THR A 63 -7.40 1.32 -6.18
C THR A 63 -8.61 1.09 -5.27
N VAL A 64 -8.86 1.98 -4.33
CA VAL A 64 -10.07 1.97 -3.52
C VAL A 64 -11.18 2.69 -4.27
N SER A 65 -12.41 2.17 -4.19
CA SER A 65 -13.59 2.77 -4.84
C SER A 65 -13.84 4.20 -4.34
N GLU A 66 -14.28 5.08 -5.23
CA GLU A 66 -14.62 6.48 -4.91
C GLU A 66 -15.68 6.60 -3.81
N GLU A 67 -16.63 5.66 -3.75
CA GLU A 67 -17.67 5.63 -2.70
C GLU A 67 -17.10 5.53 -1.29
N TYR A 68 -15.85 5.00 -1.14
CA TYR A 68 -15.11 4.90 0.12
C TYR A 68 -13.97 5.93 0.22
N GLY A 69 -14.01 6.99 -0.60
CA GLY A 69 -13.01 8.05 -0.57
C GLY A 69 -11.69 7.72 -1.27
N GLY A 70 -11.64 6.63 -2.04
CA GLY A 70 -10.51 6.30 -2.91
C GLY A 70 -10.54 7.03 -4.24
N GLN A 71 -9.57 6.74 -5.10
CA GLN A 71 -9.45 7.35 -6.44
C GLN A 71 -10.13 6.53 -7.55
N GLY A 72 -10.64 5.34 -7.25
CA GLY A 72 -11.28 4.46 -8.24
C GLY A 72 -10.35 4.00 -9.37
N GLY A 73 -9.04 4.16 -9.19
CA GLY A 73 -8.03 3.79 -10.17
C GLY A 73 -7.92 2.28 -10.36
N ASN A 74 -7.17 1.89 -11.37
CA ASN A 74 -7.01 0.50 -11.78
C ASN A 74 -5.61 -0.06 -11.42
N GLN A 75 -5.34 -1.30 -11.81
CA GLN A 75 -4.04 -1.95 -11.55
C GLN A 75 -2.87 -1.26 -12.26
N LEU A 76 -3.12 -0.60 -13.38
CA LEU A 76 -2.07 0.11 -14.10
C LEU A 76 -1.64 1.37 -13.32
N ASP A 77 -2.59 2.09 -12.71
CA ASP A 77 -2.28 3.24 -11.84
C ASP A 77 -1.47 2.81 -10.60
N LEU A 78 -1.78 1.65 -10.03
CA LEU A 78 -1.00 1.06 -8.95
C LEU A 78 0.44 0.71 -9.39
N ILE A 79 0.61 0.16 -10.61
CA ILE A 79 1.93 -0.13 -11.18
C ILE A 79 2.69 1.17 -11.44
N MET A 80 2.04 2.19 -11.98
CA MET A 80 2.65 3.51 -12.23
C MET A 80 3.15 4.15 -10.92
N MET A 81 2.36 4.06 -9.85
CA MET A 81 2.79 4.48 -8.51
C MET A 81 4.01 3.68 -8.05
N GLY A 82 3.98 2.36 -8.20
CA GLY A 82 5.11 1.48 -7.85
C GLY A 82 6.38 1.82 -8.63
N LEU A 83 6.29 2.16 -9.91
CA LEU A 83 7.42 2.57 -10.75
C LEU A 83 7.99 3.92 -10.31
N ALA A 84 7.12 4.91 -10.04
CA ALA A 84 7.56 6.24 -9.62
C ALA A 84 8.29 6.21 -8.28
N LEU A 85 7.68 5.62 -7.26
CA LEU A 85 8.23 5.58 -5.91
C LEU A 85 9.38 4.57 -5.78
N GLY A 86 9.26 3.40 -6.41
CA GLY A 86 10.24 2.32 -6.33
C GLY A 86 11.55 2.63 -7.04
N TYR A 87 11.57 3.63 -7.93
CA TYR A 87 12.79 4.13 -8.55
C TYR A 87 13.80 4.64 -7.50
N HIS A 88 13.31 5.25 -6.43
CA HIS A 88 14.11 5.79 -5.33
C HIS A 88 14.18 4.82 -4.15
N SER A 89 13.04 4.30 -3.70
CA SER A 89 12.95 3.43 -2.53
C SER A 89 11.89 2.34 -2.69
N GLN A 90 12.34 1.10 -2.60
CA GLN A 90 11.46 -0.07 -2.58
C GLN A 90 10.50 -0.02 -1.38
N SER A 91 11.02 0.35 -0.20
CA SER A 91 10.22 0.47 1.02
C SER A 91 9.08 1.47 0.86
N LEU A 92 9.36 2.61 0.19
CA LEU A 92 8.36 3.63 -0.07
C LEU A 92 7.24 3.12 -0.99
N ALA A 93 7.60 2.39 -2.04
CA ALA A 93 6.62 1.85 -2.99
C ALA A 93 5.75 0.76 -2.37
N ILE A 94 6.35 -0.09 -1.52
CA ILE A 94 5.65 -1.23 -0.93
C ILE A 94 4.66 -0.80 0.17
N THR A 95 4.90 0.30 0.86
CA THR A 95 4.05 0.77 1.95
C THR A 95 2.60 1.01 1.50
N PRO A 96 2.28 1.90 0.54
CA PRO A 96 0.92 2.05 0.04
C PRO A 96 0.48 0.86 -0.82
N GLY A 97 1.41 0.24 -1.57
CA GLY A 97 1.11 -0.92 -2.40
C GLY A 97 0.58 -2.10 -1.60
N ALA A 98 1.21 -2.43 -0.48
CA ALA A 98 0.75 -3.50 0.41
C ALA A 98 -0.55 -3.14 1.13
N ALA A 99 -0.70 -1.89 1.60
CA ALA A 99 -1.93 -1.44 2.23
C ALA A 99 -3.16 -1.63 1.30
N MET A 100 -3.01 -1.32 0.02
CA MET A 100 -4.08 -1.49 -0.96
C MET A 100 -4.25 -2.94 -1.43
N SER A 101 -3.16 -3.61 -1.86
CA SER A 101 -3.26 -4.92 -2.49
C SER A 101 -3.53 -6.05 -1.50
N LEU A 102 -2.94 -5.98 -0.30
CA LEU A 102 -3.07 -7.01 0.74
C LEU A 102 -4.09 -6.64 1.82
N GLY A 103 -4.30 -5.34 2.05
CA GLY A 103 -5.26 -4.85 3.04
C GLY A 103 -6.62 -4.51 2.44
N ALA A 104 -6.70 -3.47 1.61
CA ALA A 104 -7.97 -2.99 1.07
C ALA A 104 -8.62 -3.98 0.11
N LYS A 105 -7.85 -4.63 -0.76
CA LYS A 105 -8.41 -5.51 -1.81
C LYS A 105 -9.21 -6.69 -1.26
N PRO A 106 -8.74 -7.47 -0.26
CA PRO A 106 -9.55 -8.49 0.37
C PRO A 106 -10.84 -7.94 0.99
N LEU A 107 -10.76 -6.77 1.64
CA LEU A 107 -11.93 -6.14 2.23
C LEU A 107 -12.94 -5.68 1.17
N GLN A 108 -12.49 -5.09 0.06
CA GLN A 108 -13.36 -4.71 -1.07
C GLN A 108 -14.06 -5.92 -1.69
N LEU A 109 -13.35 -7.06 -1.81
CA LEU A 109 -13.88 -8.26 -2.46
C LEU A 109 -14.80 -9.08 -1.56
N PHE A 110 -14.50 -9.18 -0.27
CA PHE A 110 -15.11 -10.17 0.63
C PHE A 110 -15.74 -9.54 1.88
N GLY A 111 -15.47 -8.27 2.17
CA GLY A 111 -16.05 -7.57 3.31
C GLY A 111 -17.54 -7.30 3.12
N THR A 112 -18.28 -7.26 4.23
CA THR A 112 -19.64 -6.72 4.25
C THR A 112 -19.62 -5.21 4.01
N ASP A 113 -20.74 -4.62 3.58
CA ASP A 113 -20.80 -3.18 3.34
C ASP A 113 -20.48 -2.38 4.62
N ALA A 114 -20.98 -2.83 5.77
CA ALA A 114 -20.63 -2.23 7.07
C ALA A 114 -19.13 -2.28 7.38
N GLN A 115 -18.43 -3.36 7.02
CA GLN A 115 -16.97 -3.44 7.18
C GLN A 115 -16.23 -2.51 6.22
N LYS A 116 -16.67 -2.42 4.97
CA LYS A 116 -16.10 -1.52 3.97
C LYS A 116 -16.26 -0.06 4.40
N GLU A 117 -17.47 0.34 4.78
CA GLU A 117 -17.78 1.69 5.28
C GLU A 117 -16.98 2.06 6.53
N ALA A 118 -16.76 1.11 7.44
CA ALA A 118 -16.04 1.34 8.70
C ALA A 118 -14.52 1.49 8.52
N HIS A 119 -13.93 0.93 7.46
CA HIS A 119 -12.48 0.80 7.38
C HIS A 119 -11.84 1.37 6.12
N LEU A 120 -12.48 1.31 4.95
CA LEU A 120 -11.87 1.76 3.70
C LEU A 120 -11.64 3.28 3.65
N PRO A 121 -12.52 4.15 4.18
CA PRO A 121 -12.27 5.59 4.15
C PRO A 121 -10.99 6.02 4.90
N ASP A 122 -10.78 5.46 6.09
CA ASP A 122 -9.58 5.78 6.89
C ASP A 122 -8.30 5.24 6.24
N LEU A 123 -8.37 4.09 5.58
CA LEU A 123 -7.26 3.55 4.79
C LEU A 123 -6.97 4.45 3.59
N ALA A 124 -7.97 4.77 2.78
CA ALA A 124 -7.81 5.58 1.57
C ALA A 124 -7.21 6.96 1.88
N ALA A 125 -7.55 7.53 3.06
CA ALA A 125 -6.99 8.78 3.56
C ALA A 125 -5.60 8.64 4.20
N GLY A 126 -5.01 7.44 4.28
CA GLY A 126 -3.74 7.20 4.96
C GLY A 126 -3.76 7.32 6.48
N LYS A 127 -4.96 7.42 7.09
CA LYS A 127 -5.11 7.53 8.54
C LYS A 127 -4.91 6.21 9.28
N ARG A 128 -5.12 5.10 8.59
CA ARG A 128 -4.91 3.75 9.09
C ARG A 128 -4.16 2.91 8.07
N MET A 129 -3.17 2.18 8.56
CA MET A 129 -2.48 1.17 7.77
C MET A 129 -3.16 -0.19 7.95
N PHE A 130 -3.31 -0.92 6.85
CA PHE A 130 -3.74 -2.30 6.89
C PHE A 130 -2.52 -3.21 6.79
N VAL A 131 -2.57 -4.26 7.57
CA VAL A 131 -1.52 -5.27 7.67
C VAL A 131 -2.10 -6.63 7.30
N PHE A 132 -1.35 -7.40 6.50
CA PHE A 132 -1.71 -8.76 6.14
C PHE A 132 -0.79 -9.77 6.82
N GLY A 133 -1.28 -10.41 7.87
CA GLY A 133 -0.55 -11.43 8.60
C GLY A 133 -0.72 -12.80 7.93
N LEU A 134 0.19 -13.18 7.03
CA LEU A 134 0.18 -14.48 6.33
C LEU A 134 1.24 -15.44 6.89
N SER A 135 2.52 -15.06 6.78
CA SER A 135 3.64 -15.91 7.17
C SER A 135 3.69 -16.20 8.65
N GLU A 136 4.16 -17.39 8.99
CA GLU A 136 4.38 -17.85 10.37
C GLU A 136 5.85 -18.29 10.52
N PRO A 137 6.44 -18.32 11.73
CA PRO A 137 7.84 -18.66 11.92
C PRO A 137 8.29 -19.97 11.29
N GLY A 138 7.42 -20.96 11.20
CA GLY A 138 7.71 -22.26 10.57
C GLY A 138 7.09 -22.45 9.19
N ARG A 139 6.39 -21.44 8.61
CA ARG A 139 5.58 -21.59 7.40
C ARG A 139 5.61 -20.34 6.53
N GLY A 140 6.46 -20.39 5.50
CA GLY A 140 6.52 -19.39 4.43
C GLY A 140 5.69 -19.83 3.22
N SER A 141 6.27 -20.65 2.35
CA SER A 141 5.62 -21.14 1.13
C SER A 141 4.42 -22.06 1.41
N ASP A 142 4.39 -22.76 2.55
CA ASP A 142 3.23 -23.56 3.00
C ASP A 142 2.18 -22.69 3.71
N ALA A 143 1.77 -21.60 3.10
CA ALA A 143 0.83 -20.64 3.68
C ALA A 143 -0.61 -21.16 3.80
N THR A 144 -0.94 -22.23 3.08
CA THR A 144 -2.27 -22.87 3.15
C THR A 144 -2.47 -23.74 4.38
N ASN A 145 -1.43 -23.95 5.17
CA ASN A 145 -1.41 -24.83 6.34
C ASN A 145 -1.06 -24.07 7.63
N PRO A 146 -1.80 -23.00 7.99
CA PRO A 146 -1.44 -22.14 9.12
C PRO A 146 -1.52 -22.88 10.46
N GLN A 147 -0.61 -22.52 11.38
CA GLN A 147 -0.64 -22.99 12.77
C GLN A 147 -1.41 -22.04 13.69
N VAL A 148 -1.56 -20.77 13.28
CA VAL A 148 -2.42 -19.82 13.99
C VAL A 148 -3.85 -20.34 13.98
N THR A 149 -4.46 -20.39 15.14
CA THR A 149 -5.83 -20.89 15.34
C THR A 149 -6.76 -19.75 15.76
N ALA A 150 -8.01 -19.80 15.30
CA ALA A 150 -9.08 -18.95 15.78
C ALA A 150 -10.23 -19.82 16.30
N LYS A 151 -10.65 -19.59 17.55
CA LYS A 151 -11.78 -20.28 18.18
C LYS A 151 -12.84 -19.27 18.55
N LYS A 152 -14.10 -19.60 18.23
CA LYS A 152 -15.23 -18.76 18.61
C LYS A 152 -15.47 -18.84 20.11
N ASP A 153 -15.67 -17.69 20.77
CA ASP A 153 -16.02 -17.55 22.17
C ASP A 153 -17.15 -16.52 22.31
N GLY A 154 -18.37 -17.00 22.45
CA GLY A 154 -19.56 -16.15 22.41
C GLY A 154 -19.67 -15.40 21.08
N ASN A 155 -19.64 -14.05 21.12
CA ASN A 155 -19.65 -13.18 19.93
C ASN A 155 -18.26 -12.83 19.41
N ASP A 156 -17.21 -13.20 20.12
CA ASP A 156 -15.83 -12.89 19.82
C ASP A 156 -15.08 -14.07 19.21
N TRP A 157 -13.85 -13.82 18.76
CA TRP A 157 -12.90 -14.82 18.30
C TRP A 157 -11.61 -14.73 19.11
N VAL A 158 -11.19 -15.82 19.71
CA VAL A 158 -9.89 -15.93 20.37
C VAL A 158 -8.87 -16.45 19.35
N ILE A 159 -7.93 -15.59 18.99
CA ILE A 159 -6.84 -15.92 18.06
C ILE A 159 -5.60 -16.27 18.87
N LYS A 160 -4.95 -17.40 18.55
CA LYS A 160 -3.73 -17.86 19.21
C LYS A 160 -2.69 -18.29 18.19
N GLY A 161 -1.48 -17.74 18.30
CA GLY A 161 -0.33 -18.03 17.44
C GLY A 161 0.48 -16.79 17.14
N GLU A 162 1.40 -16.92 16.22
CA GLU A 162 2.36 -15.87 15.83
C GLU A 162 2.40 -15.73 14.31
N LYS A 163 2.42 -14.48 13.83
CA LYS A 163 2.68 -14.13 12.43
C LYS A 163 3.98 -13.35 12.35
N CYS A 164 4.67 -13.44 11.21
CA CYS A 164 5.92 -12.72 10.97
C CYS A 164 5.94 -12.09 9.58
N TRP A 165 6.88 -11.15 9.39
CA TRP A 165 7.10 -10.45 8.13
C TRP A 165 5.88 -9.69 7.60
N SER A 166 5.11 -9.12 8.53
CA SER A 166 3.91 -8.36 8.18
C SER A 166 4.27 -6.93 7.83
N THR A 167 4.19 -6.57 6.55
CA THR A 167 4.42 -5.20 6.07
C THR A 167 3.41 -4.25 6.72
N ASN A 168 3.86 -3.07 7.13
CA ASN A 168 3.09 -2.02 7.81
C ASN A 168 2.61 -2.38 9.23
N ALA A 169 3.19 -3.40 9.90
CA ALA A 169 2.88 -3.76 11.28
C ALA A 169 3.63 -2.87 12.29
#